data_b8ebc6d3481f1f33291d1045d634553e
#
_entry.id   b8ebc6d3481f1f33291d1045d634553e
#
_cell.length_a   1.000
_cell.length_b   1.000
_cell.length_c   1.000
_cell.angle_alpha   90.00
_cell.angle_beta   90.00
_cell.angle_gamma   90.00
#
_symmetry.space_group_name_H-M   'P 1'
#
loop_
_entity.id
_entity.type
_entity.pdbx_description
1 polymer ?
#
loop_
_entity_poly.entity_id
_entity_poly.type
_entity_poly.pdbx_seq_one_letter_code
_entity_poly.pdbx_strand_id
1 'polypeptide(L)'
;PSRPARGRDGPAPAVRLASEYMGVSGVRPERDDAWHRVASGVYVPAGEWRRATADNRHLALVDAAARKHGGSGTASGELVLAGVSAALVLGLPVVGRLPELVQCLGRVGQRRRTSLLQRRVRQEPVVVLEGSYHVTDVATTCIDLARWGGLVQGVCAMDHALRHCLCTREELDTALSRLSANARGLGAARIAVRLADPLSESPGESLSCVRMWQARIPRPVLQHEIWTEVGLVRTDYFWPETVVKPHPVSEFDGEAKYHRETYGRATEETVLAERRRERELWRLGYPVARWTWADAWYGKGARMLAELAAVGVRPGAGRW
;
A
#
# COMPACT_ATOMS: atom_id res chain seq x y z
N PRO A 1 -0.28 19.38 -13.57
CA PRO A 1 -0.01 18.19 -14.38
C PRO A 1 -0.29 16.99 -13.51
N SER A 2 -1.39 16.27 -13.82
CA SER A 2 -1.80 15.05 -13.14
C SER A 2 -0.67 14.02 -13.24
N ARG A 3 -0.09 13.61 -12.09
CA ARG A 3 0.86 12.51 -12.02
C ARG A 3 0.13 11.22 -12.43
N PRO A 4 0.68 10.42 -13.35
CA PRO A 4 0.10 9.11 -13.65
C PRO A 4 0.19 8.24 -12.40
N ALA A 5 -0.92 7.62 -12.00
CA ALA A 5 -0.96 6.57 -10.97
C ALA A 5 -0.04 5.43 -11.42
N ARG A 6 1.11 5.29 -10.76
CA ARG A 6 2.12 4.26 -11.09
C ARG A 6 1.60 2.91 -10.63
N GLY A 7 1.57 1.94 -11.53
CA GLY A 7 1.39 0.51 -11.23
C GLY A 7 -0.04 -0.02 -11.27
N ARG A 8 -0.96 0.67 -11.94
CA ARG A 8 -2.31 0.16 -12.18
C ARG A 8 -2.41 -0.36 -13.61
N ASP A 9 -2.57 -1.65 -13.75
CA ASP A 9 -2.84 -2.26 -15.05
C ASP A 9 -4.23 -1.83 -15.52
N GLY A 10 -4.28 -0.89 -16.47
CA GLY A 10 -5.48 -0.37 -17.10
C GLY A 10 -6.28 0.67 -16.31
N PRO A 11 -7.25 1.30 -16.94
CA PRO A 11 -8.15 2.27 -16.31
C PRO A 11 -9.19 1.61 -15.42
N ALA A 12 -9.73 2.35 -14.44
CA ALA A 12 -10.90 1.93 -13.69
C ALA A 12 -12.12 1.79 -14.63
N PRO A 13 -13.04 0.82 -14.40
CA PRO A 13 -14.26 0.66 -15.17
C PRO A 13 -15.09 1.96 -15.19
N ALA A 14 -15.61 2.30 -16.37
CA ALA A 14 -16.38 3.52 -16.57
C ALA A 14 -17.74 3.43 -15.85
N VAL A 15 -17.94 4.27 -14.84
CA VAL A 15 -19.21 4.34 -14.07
C VAL A 15 -20.30 5.06 -14.87
N ARG A 16 -21.52 4.52 -14.85
CA ARG A 16 -22.73 5.08 -15.47
C ARG A 16 -23.87 5.14 -14.45
N LEU A 17 -24.65 6.20 -14.47
CA LEU A 17 -25.86 6.32 -13.67
C LEU A 17 -27.08 5.86 -14.48
N ALA A 18 -28.01 5.17 -13.83
CA ALA A 18 -29.27 4.78 -14.49
C ALA A 18 -30.04 5.99 -15.03
N SER A 19 -29.93 7.15 -14.37
CA SER A 19 -30.54 8.41 -14.81
C SER A 19 -30.00 8.92 -16.16
N GLU A 20 -28.76 8.56 -16.54
CA GLU A 20 -28.18 8.93 -17.84
C GLU A 20 -28.87 8.21 -19.02
N TYR A 21 -29.57 7.12 -18.74
CA TYR A 21 -30.31 6.31 -19.73
C TYR A 21 -31.83 6.51 -19.66
N MET A 22 -32.32 7.34 -18.74
CA MET A 22 -33.75 7.68 -18.66
C MET A 22 -34.15 8.47 -19.91
N GLY A 23 -35.04 7.87 -20.71
CA GLY A 23 -35.49 8.44 -22.00
C GLY A 23 -34.71 7.98 -23.23
N VAL A 24 -33.62 7.21 -23.06
CA VAL A 24 -32.92 6.55 -24.18
C VAL A 24 -33.66 5.23 -24.50
N SER A 25 -34.24 5.15 -25.67
CA SER A 25 -35.00 3.96 -26.10
C SER A 25 -34.08 2.72 -26.16
N GLY A 26 -34.47 1.66 -25.46
CA GLY A 26 -33.84 0.33 -25.55
C GLY A 26 -32.74 0.03 -24.55
N VAL A 27 -32.21 1.00 -23.78
CA VAL A 27 -31.15 0.74 -22.78
C VAL A 27 -31.73 0.68 -21.36
N ARG A 28 -31.67 -0.50 -20.76
CA ARG A 28 -32.10 -0.74 -19.36
C ARG A 28 -31.03 -1.49 -18.61
N PRO A 29 -30.02 -0.77 -18.02
CA PRO A 29 -28.87 -1.40 -17.35
C PRO A 29 -29.29 -2.37 -16.24
N GLU A 30 -30.45 -2.19 -15.62
CA GLU A 30 -31.00 -3.05 -14.58
C GLU A 30 -31.49 -4.41 -15.06
N ARG A 31 -31.69 -4.60 -16.38
CA ARG A 31 -32.22 -5.80 -17.02
C ARG A 31 -31.31 -6.40 -18.08
N ASP A 32 -30.11 -5.87 -18.22
CA ASP A 32 -29.17 -6.23 -19.29
C ASP A 32 -27.88 -6.76 -18.68
N ASP A 33 -27.51 -8.01 -18.97
CA ASP A 33 -26.31 -8.70 -18.48
C ASP A 33 -25.00 -8.10 -19.00
N ALA A 34 -25.08 -7.19 -19.99
CA ALA A 34 -23.92 -6.38 -20.40
C ALA A 34 -23.47 -5.40 -19.31
N TRP A 35 -24.29 -5.19 -18.26
CA TRP A 35 -24.02 -4.27 -17.17
C TRP A 35 -23.87 -5.00 -15.82
N HIS A 36 -22.89 -4.54 -15.04
CA HIS A 36 -22.70 -4.97 -13.66
C HIS A 36 -23.15 -3.85 -12.72
N ARG A 37 -24.07 -4.16 -11.79
CA ARG A 37 -24.57 -3.20 -10.81
C ARG A 37 -23.58 -3.08 -9.66
N VAL A 38 -22.96 -1.90 -9.51
CA VAL A 38 -22.03 -1.61 -8.40
C VAL A 38 -22.73 -1.00 -7.18
N ALA A 39 -23.82 -0.26 -7.40
CA ALA A 39 -24.67 0.29 -6.35
C ALA A 39 -26.10 0.52 -6.91
N SER A 40 -27.04 0.89 -6.04
CA SER A 40 -28.40 1.24 -6.48
C SER A 40 -28.36 2.38 -7.49
N GLY A 41 -28.81 2.14 -8.71
CA GLY A 41 -28.83 3.11 -9.81
C GLY A 41 -27.44 3.41 -10.42
N VAL A 42 -26.41 2.60 -10.13
CA VAL A 42 -25.04 2.79 -10.63
C VAL A 42 -24.54 1.50 -11.25
N TYR A 43 -24.03 1.59 -12.47
CA TYR A 43 -23.65 0.46 -13.29
C TYR A 43 -22.28 0.70 -13.94
N VAL A 44 -21.60 -0.38 -14.29
CA VAL A 44 -20.39 -0.41 -15.10
C VAL A 44 -20.52 -1.51 -16.16
N PRO A 45 -19.83 -1.42 -17.32
CA PRO A 45 -19.83 -2.51 -18.29
C PRO A 45 -19.30 -3.80 -17.66
N ALA A 46 -20.08 -4.89 -17.77
CA ALA A 46 -19.76 -6.16 -17.10
C ALA A 46 -18.40 -6.75 -17.57
N GLY A 47 -18.05 -6.53 -18.85
CA GLY A 47 -16.78 -6.93 -19.40
C GLY A 47 -15.59 -6.18 -18.79
N GLU A 48 -15.71 -4.87 -18.57
CA GLU A 48 -14.69 -4.05 -17.90
C GLU A 48 -14.55 -4.45 -16.44
N TRP A 49 -15.69 -4.64 -15.73
CA TRP A 49 -15.68 -5.07 -14.34
C TRP A 49 -14.97 -6.41 -14.13
N ARG A 50 -15.21 -7.38 -15.01
CA ARG A 50 -14.56 -8.70 -14.91
C ARG A 50 -13.04 -8.63 -15.10
N ARG A 51 -12.57 -7.80 -16.02
CA ARG A 51 -11.13 -7.62 -16.30
C ARG A 51 -10.41 -6.69 -15.32
N ALA A 52 -11.14 -5.85 -14.61
CA ALA A 52 -10.55 -4.87 -13.69
C ALA A 52 -9.87 -5.54 -12.50
N THR A 53 -8.73 -4.97 -12.09
CA THR A 53 -8.05 -5.32 -10.83
C THR A 53 -8.94 -4.96 -9.63
N ALA A 54 -8.59 -5.46 -8.45
CA ALA A 54 -9.31 -5.12 -7.22
C ALA A 54 -9.27 -3.60 -6.94
N ASP A 55 -8.11 -2.97 -7.16
CA ASP A 55 -7.91 -1.53 -7.01
C ASP A 55 -8.81 -0.73 -7.97
N ASN A 56 -8.83 -1.11 -9.24
CA ASN A 56 -9.64 -0.46 -10.26
C ASN A 56 -11.15 -0.63 -10.01
N ARG A 57 -11.58 -1.79 -9.49
CA ARG A 57 -12.96 -1.98 -9.04
C ARG A 57 -13.30 -1.07 -7.86
N HIS A 58 -12.38 -0.92 -6.90
CA HIS A 58 -12.60 0.00 -5.78
C HIS A 58 -12.65 1.46 -6.22
N LEU A 59 -11.82 1.86 -7.18
CA LEU A 59 -11.88 3.20 -7.77
C LEU A 59 -13.20 3.46 -8.52
N ALA A 60 -13.75 2.45 -9.20
CA ALA A 60 -15.10 2.57 -9.79
C ALA A 60 -16.18 2.77 -8.69
N LEU A 61 -16.05 2.11 -7.51
CA LEU A 61 -16.92 2.40 -6.37
C LEU A 61 -16.72 3.85 -5.85
N VAL A 62 -15.50 4.36 -5.83
CA VAL A 62 -15.20 5.76 -5.45
C VAL A 62 -15.88 6.72 -6.41
N ASP A 63 -15.76 6.51 -7.74
CA ASP A 63 -16.45 7.34 -8.73
C ASP A 63 -17.97 7.26 -8.59
N ALA A 64 -18.51 6.06 -8.37
CA ALA A 64 -19.93 5.86 -8.08
C ALA A 64 -20.39 6.65 -6.84
N ALA A 65 -19.59 6.65 -5.78
CA ALA A 65 -19.89 7.40 -4.57
C ALA A 65 -19.83 8.91 -4.79
N ALA A 66 -18.82 9.40 -5.50
CA ALA A 66 -18.68 10.81 -5.84
C ALA A 66 -19.85 11.32 -6.68
N ARG A 67 -20.25 10.60 -7.73
CA ARG A 67 -21.42 10.94 -8.56
C ARG A 67 -22.73 10.93 -7.78
N LYS A 68 -22.88 10.02 -6.83
CA LYS A 68 -24.11 9.87 -6.05
C LYS A 68 -24.22 10.85 -4.87
N HIS A 69 -23.10 11.24 -4.29
CA HIS A 69 -23.03 12.01 -3.04
C HIS A 69 -22.24 13.31 -3.14
N GLY A 70 -21.54 13.55 -4.26
CA GLY A 70 -20.68 14.71 -4.49
C GLY A 70 -21.35 15.86 -5.26
N GLY A 71 -22.66 15.85 -5.42
CA GLY A 71 -23.40 16.88 -6.18
C GLY A 71 -23.20 18.27 -5.60
N SER A 72 -22.74 19.18 -6.43
CA SER A 72 -22.56 20.60 -6.13
C SER A 72 -23.89 21.21 -5.62
N GLY A 73 -23.86 21.83 -4.45
CA GLY A 73 -24.88 22.79 -4.01
C GLY A 73 -25.93 22.28 -3.03
N THR A 74 -25.78 21.11 -2.41
CA THR A 74 -26.66 20.71 -1.32
C THR A 74 -26.01 20.94 0.04
N ALA A 75 -26.76 21.46 1.01
CA ALA A 75 -26.35 21.72 2.41
C ALA A 75 -25.89 20.45 3.18
N SER A 76 -25.74 19.31 2.54
CA SER A 76 -25.36 18.00 3.11
C SER A 76 -23.89 17.63 2.90
N GLY A 77 -22.98 18.59 2.80
CA GLY A 77 -21.54 18.40 2.92
C GLY A 77 -20.91 17.51 1.83
N GLU A 78 -19.81 17.98 1.26
CA GLU A 78 -19.00 17.27 0.27
C GLU A 78 -18.54 15.90 0.78
N LEU A 79 -18.47 14.90 -0.14
CA LEU A 79 -17.92 13.59 0.15
C LEU A 79 -16.39 13.71 0.24
N VAL A 80 -15.84 13.58 1.46
CA VAL A 80 -14.40 13.55 1.68
C VAL A 80 -13.95 12.10 1.81
N LEU A 81 -13.15 11.61 0.87
CA LEU A 81 -12.58 10.26 0.91
C LEU A 81 -11.52 10.18 2.02
N ALA A 82 -11.39 9.00 2.63
CA ALA A 82 -10.46 8.73 3.71
C ALA A 82 -9.93 7.29 3.65
N GLY A 83 -8.89 6.98 4.40
CA GLY A 83 -8.34 5.64 4.52
C GLY A 83 -7.99 5.02 3.17
N VAL A 84 -8.41 3.77 2.93
CA VAL A 84 -8.08 3.03 1.70
C VAL A 84 -8.59 3.73 0.43
N SER A 85 -9.78 4.33 0.47
CA SER A 85 -10.34 5.02 -0.70
C SER A 85 -9.53 6.27 -1.06
N ALA A 86 -9.09 7.05 -0.06
CA ALA A 86 -8.18 8.17 -0.28
C ALA A 86 -6.80 7.69 -0.74
N ALA A 87 -6.27 6.63 -0.14
CA ALA A 87 -4.97 6.05 -0.51
C ALA A 87 -4.92 5.66 -1.99
N LEU A 88 -5.95 4.98 -2.48
CA LEU A 88 -6.02 4.59 -3.89
C LEU A 88 -6.09 5.82 -4.82
N VAL A 89 -6.82 6.86 -4.47
CA VAL A 89 -6.87 8.11 -5.25
C VAL A 89 -5.52 8.82 -5.25
N LEU A 90 -4.85 8.89 -4.10
CA LEU A 90 -3.53 9.49 -3.94
C LEU A 90 -2.38 8.66 -4.53
N GLY A 91 -2.64 7.45 -5.04
CA GLY A 91 -1.61 6.58 -5.59
C GLY A 91 -0.72 5.89 -4.54
N LEU A 92 -1.14 5.87 -3.28
CA LEU A 92 -0.44 5.16 -2.21
C LEU A 92 -0.67 3.64 -2.33
N PRO A 93 0.33 2.81 -1.99
CA PRO A 93 0.16 1.36 -1.99
C PRO A 93 -0.83 0.94 -0.90
N VAL A 94 -1.70 0.01 -1.26
CA VAL A 94 -2.62 -0.64 -0.33
C VAL A 94 -2.30 -2.12 -0.29
N VAL A 95 -2.02 -2.64 0.90
CA VAL A 95 -1.69 -4.06 1.09
C VAL A 95 -2.83 -4.78 1.83
N GLY A 96 -3.06 -6.03 1.45
CA GLY A 96 -4.13 -6.84 2.02
C GLY A 96 -5.48 -6.68 1.30
N ARG A 97 -6.56 -7.05 2.01
CA ARG A 97 -7.91 -7.03 1.42
C ARG A 97 -8.46 -5.61 1.37
N LEU A 98 -8.95 -5.21 0.21
CA LEU A 98 -9.66 -3.95 0.05
C LEU A 98 -11.02 -3.97 0.77
N PRO A 99 -11.48 -2.83 1.32
CA PRO A 99 -12.81 -2.73 1.88
C PRO A 99 -13.87 -2.82 0.77
N GLU A 100 -15.01 -3.44 1.10
CA GLU A 100 -16.15 -3.55 0.18
C GLU A 100 -16.87 -2.22 -0.05
N LEU A 101 -16.73 -1.28 0.87
CA LEU A 101 -17.40 0.02 0.85
C LEU A 101 -16.37 1.13 0.73
N VAL A 102 -16.75 2.22 0.07
CA VAL A 102 -15.95 3.44 -0.02
C VAL A 102 -15.78 4.07 1.37
N GLN A 103 -14.55 4.23 1.79
CA GLN A 103 -14.23 4.88 3.06
C GLN A 103 -14.22 6.39 2.90
N CYS A 104 -14.96 7.08 3.74
CA CYS A 104 -15.07 8.53 3.73
C CYS A 104 -15.18 9.08 5.16
N LEU A 105 -14.98 10.38 5.30
CA LEU A 105 -15.24 11.06 6.55
C LEU A 105 -16.75 11.19 6.79
N GLY A 106 -17.13 11.18 8.06
CA GLY A 106 -18.49 11.38 8.53
C GLY A 106 -18.52 12.20 9.82
N ARG A 107 -19.68 12.73 10.14
CA ARG A 107 -19.91 13.50 11.37
C ARG A 107 -20.31 12.58 12.53
N VAL A 108 -20.09 13.02 13.75
CA VAL A 108 -20.60 12.35 14.96
C VAL A 108 -22.13 12.25 14.86
N GLY A 109 -22.69 11.08 15.20
CA GLY A 109 -24.15 10.84 15.08
C GLY A 109 -24.62 10.41 13.69
N GLN A 110 -23.81 10.58 12.64
CA GLN A 110 -24.17 10.16 11.30
C GLN A 110 -24.09 8.61 11.17
N ARG A 111 -25.03 8.02 10.38
CA ARG A 111 -25.02 6.57 10.09
C ARG A 111 -23.66 6.14 9.50
N ARG A 112 -22.99 5.23 10.20
CA ARG A 112 -21.61 4.81 9.85
C ARG A 112 -21.52 4.01 8.56
N ARG A 113 -22.57 3.26 8.18
CA ARG A 113 -22.56 2.42 6.97
C ARG A 113 -23.83 2.62 6.16
N THR A 114 -23.67 2.68 4.85
CA THR A 114 -24.74 2.57 3.85
C THR A 114 -24.41 1.43 2.89
N SER A 115 -25.18 1.27 1.82
CA SER A 115 -24.86 0.28 0.78
C SER A 115 -23.57 0.56 -0.01
N LEU A 116 -23.04 1.79 0.06
CA LEU A 116 -21.87 2.22 -0.71
C LEU A 116 -20.78 2.83 0.16
N LEU A 117 -21.13 3.48 1.28
CA LEU A 117 -20.20 4.26 2.09
C LEU A 117 -19.96 3.63 3.47
N GLN A 118 -18.69 3.64 3.89
CA GLN A 118 -18.25 3.42 5.26
C GLN A 118 -17.68 4.71 5.83
N ARG A 119 -18.42 5.38 6.72
CA ARG A 119 -18.02 6.64 7.34
C ARG A 119 -17.13 6.44 8.56
N ARG A 120 -16.06 7.22 8.61
CA ARG A 120 -15.13 7.31 9.74
C ARG A 120 -15.17 8.71 10.31
N VAL A 121 -15.13 8.82 11.63
CA VAL A 121 -15.02 10.12 12.31
C VAL A 121 -13.55 10.41 12.59
N ARG A 122 -13.09 11.59 12.22
CA ARG A 122 -11.75 12.11 12.50
C ARG A 122 -11.86 13.55 12.96
N GLN A 123 -11.06 13.91 13.95
CA GLN A 123 -10.89 15.29 14.39
C GLN A 123 -9.86 15.98 13.48
N GLU A 124 -10.15 17.21 13.09
CA GLU A 124 -9.23 18.09 12.35
C GLU A 124 -8.50 17.43 11.15
N PRO A 125 -9.23 16.80 10.21
CA PRO A 125 -8.60 16.27 9.02
C PRO A 125 -8.11 17.41 8.13
N VAL A 126 -6.92 17.24 7.54
CA VAL A 126 -6.54 18.09 6.40
C VAL A 126 -7.14 17.47 5.15
N VAL A 127 -7.85 18.29 4.39
CA VAL A 127 -8.54 17.87 3.16
C VAL A 127 -7.94 18.62 1.98
N VAL A 128 -7.65 17.90 0.93
CA VAL A 128 -7.11 18.41 -0.33
C VAL A 128 -7.98 17.97 -1.50
N LEU A 129 -7.86 18.66 -2.63
CA LEU A 129 -8.50 18.29 -3.88
C LEU A 129 -7.49 17.50 -4.73
N GLU A 130 -7.79 16.23 -5.01
CA GLU A 130 -6.99 15.39 -5.91
C GLU A 130 -7.85 15.02 -7.13
N GLY A 131 -7.52 15.59 -8.29
CA GLY A 131 -8.39 15.54 -9.46
C GLY A 131 -9.76 16.18 -9.17
N SER A 132 -10.81 15.38 -9.18
CA SER A 132 -12.19 15.77 -8.88
C SER A 132 -12.68 15.35 -7.48
N TYR A 133 -11.78 14.79 -6.64
CA TYR A 133 -12.17 14.22 -5.35
C TYR A 133 -11.61 15.04 -4.20
N HIS A 134 -12.45 15.33 -3.20
CA HIS A 134 -11.97 15.77 -1.89
C HIS A 134 -11.48 14.54 -1.11
N VAL A 135 -10.22 14.57 -0.70
CA VAL A 135 -9.57 13.47 0.00
C VAL A 135 -8.84 13.99 1.24
N THR A 136 -8.62 13.13 2.24
CA THR A 136 -7.64 13.46 3.28
C THR A 136 -6.24 13.55 2.65
N ASP A 137 -5.41 14.48 3.09
CA ASP A 137 -4.03 14.62 2.59
C ASP A 137 -3.21 13.35 2.78
N VAL A 138 -2.03 13.30 2.17
CA VAL A 138 -1.17 12.11 2.19
C VAL A 138 -0.81 11.70 3.61
N ALA A 139 -0.34 12.63 4.45
CA ALA A 139 0.08 12.33 5.81
C ALA A 139 -1.10 11.83 6.68
N THR A 140 -2.26 12.53 6.61
CA THR A 140 -3.49 12.09 7.29
C THR A 140 -3.93 10.72 6.83
N THR A 141 -3.88 10.45 5.51
CA THR A 141 -4.26 9.15 4.93
C THR A 141 -3.33 8.03 5.41
N CYS A 142 -2.02 8.24 5.43
CA CYS A 142 -1.03 7.28 5.95
C CYS A 142 -1.30 6.94 7.43
N ILE A 143 -1.56 7.94 8.26
CA ILE A 143 -1.93 7.75 9.67
C ILE A 143 -3.22 6.93 9.79
N ASP A 144 -4.24 7.22 8.99
CA ASP A 144 -5.51 6.51 9.03
C ASP A 144 -5.39 5.06 8.52
N LEU A 145 -4.52 4.80 7.55
CA LEU A 145 -4.19 3.44 7.11
C LEU A 145 -3.59 2.62 8.26
N ALA A 146 -2.65 3.19 9.01
CA ALA A 146 -2.08 2.52 10.18
C ALA A 146 -3.12 2.25 11.28
N ARG A 147 -4.03 3.20 11.54
CA ARG A 147 -5.08 3.09 12.57
C ARG A 147 -6.17 2.08 12.24
N TRP A 148 -6.60 2.05 10.97
CA TRP A 148 -7.79 1.30 10.54
C TRP A 148 -7.45 0.02 9.79
N GLY A 149 -6.32 -0.02 9.10
CA GLY A 149 -5.82 -1.15 8.32
C GLY A 149 -4.71 -1.95 9.01
N GLY A 150 -4.10 -1.37 10.05
CA GLY A 150 -3.05 -2.01 10.83
C GLY A 150 -1.63 -1.58 10.44
N LEU A 151 -0.68 -2.04 11.24
CA LEU A 151 0.72 -1.58 11.19
C LEU A 151 1.36 -1.74 9.81
N VAL A 152 1.24 -2.91 9.19
CA VAL A 152 1.84 -3.19 7.86
C VAL A 152 1.32 -2.21 6.82
N GLN A 153 0.00 -2.00 6.76
CA GLN A 153 -0.60 -1.10 5.77
C GLN A 153 -0.14 0.34 5.97
N GLY A 154 -0.01 0.78 7.23
CA GLY A 154 0.50 2.10 7.56
C GLY A 154 1.95 2.31 7.15
N VAL A 155 2.83 1.37 7.50
CA VAL A 155 4.27 1.46 7.18
C VAL A 155 4.48 1.44 5.67
N CYS A 156 3.87 0.50 4.94
CA CYS A 156 3.98 0.46 3.47
C CYS A 156 3.57 1.79 2.80
N ALA A 157 2.50 2.42 3.28
CA ALA A 157 2.06 3.70 2.74
C ALA A 157 3.00 4.86 3.12
N MET A 158 3.51 4.87 4.36
CA MET A 158 4.43 5.91 4.85
C MET A 158 5.79 5.83 4.16
N ASP A 159 6.38 4.63 4.03
CA ASP A 159 7.65 4.42 3.33
C ASP A 159 7.55 4.93 1.88
N HIS A 160 6.49 4.52 1.18
CA HIS A 160 6.22 4.99 -0.18
C HIS A 160 6.07 6.52 -0.24
N ALA A 161 5.29 7.10 0.67
CA ALA A 161 5.05 8.53 0.70
C ALA A 161 6.34 9.33 0.96
N LEU A 162 7.17 8.89 1.91
CA LEU A 162 8.46 9.50 2.22
C LEU A 162 9.45 9.35 1.06
N ARG A 163 9.58 8.14 0.49
CA ARG A 163 10.47 7.85 -0.63
C ARG A 163 10.17 8.70 -1.84
N HIS A 164 8.91 8.91 -2.15
CA HIS A 164 8.47 9.69 -3.31
C HIS A 164 8.22 11.16 -2.99
N CYS A 165 8.62 11.64 -1.81
CA CYS A 165 8.43 13.02 -1.36
C CYS A 165 6.98 13.50 -1.48
N LEU A 166 6.00 12.59 -1.23
CA LEU A 166 4.59 12.93 -1.21
C LEU A 166 4.17 13.59 0.11
N CYS A 167 4.91 13.32 1.17
CA CYS A 167 4.86 14.03 2.45
C CYS A 167 6.21 13.95 3.15
N THR A 168 6.40 14.77 4.19
CA THR A 168 7.58 14.75 5.06
C THR A 168 7.30 13.99 6.36
N ARG A 169 8.37 13.73 7.12
CA ARG A 169 8.25 13.14 8.45
C ARG A 169 7.53 14.08 9.42
N GLU A 170 7.82 15.36 9.32
CA GLU A 170 7.19 16.41 10.15
C GLU A 170 5.67 16.50 9.89
N GLU A 171 5.24 16.29 8.64
CA GLU A 171 3.82 16.21 8.31
C GLU A 171 3.15 14.96 8.89
N LEU A 172 3.83 13.80 8.89
CA LEU A 172 3.34 12.59 9.56
C LEU A 172 3.22 12.80 11.07
N ASP A 173 4.22 13.41 11.72
CA ASP A 173 4.20 13.73 13.15
C ASP A 173 3.08 14.72 13.48
N THR A 174 2.90 15.73 12.64
CA THR A 174 1.81 16.71 12.75
C THR A 174 0.45 16.04 12.61
N ALA A 175 0.25 15.18 11.61
CA ALA A 175 -1.01 14.44 11.42
C ALA A 175 -1.30 13.47 12.57
N LEU A 176 -0.24 12.89 13.18
CA LEU A 176 -0.33 12.05 14.37
C LEU A 176 -0.72 12.85 15.61
N SER A 177 -0.13 14.04 15.82
CA SER A 177 -0.37 14.92 16.99
C SER A 177 -1.80 15.45 17.06
N ARG A 178 -2.48 15.61 15.91
CA ARG A 178 -3.90 16.00 15.82
C ARG A 178 -4.87 14.92 16.29
N LEU A 179 -4.40 13.72 16.61
CA LEU A 179 -5.25 12.67 17.15
C LEU A 179 -5.43 12.82 18.65
N SER A 180 -6.65 12.62 19.14
CA SER A 180 -6.89 12.55 20.58
C SER A 180 -6.17 11.36 21.21
N ALA A 181 -5.82 11.48 22.49
CA ALA A 181 -5.14 10.43 23.25
C ALA A 181 -5.89 9.08 23.23
N ASN A 182 -7.22 9.13 23.13
CA ASN A 182 -8.10 7.96 23.09
C ASN A 182 -8.47 7.52 21.65
N ALA A 183 -7.79 8.05 20.62
CA ALA A 183 -8.10 7.69 19.25
C ALA A 183 -7.84 6.20 19.02
N ARG A 184 -8.84 5.48 18.49
CA ARG A 184 -8.70 4.07 18.15
C ARG A 184 -7.55 3.88 17.16
N GLY A 185 -6.65 2.94 17.45
CA GLY A 185 -5.50 2.62 16.61
C GLY A 185 -4.32 3.58 16.74
N LEU A 186 -4.34 4.53 17.70
CA LEU A 186 -3.25 5.48 17.92
C LEU A 186 -1.90 4.77 18.16
N GLY A 187 -1.88 3.67 18.94
CA GLY A 187 -0.67 2.89 19.17
C GLY A 187 -0.04 2.35 17.88
N ALA A 188 -0.86 1.79 16.98
CA ALA A 188 -0.39 1.32 15.69
C ALA A 188 0.17 2.46 14.83
N ALA A 189 -0.49 3.63 14.82
CA ALA A 189 -0.02 4.80 14.08
C ALA A 189 1.32 5.33 14.62
N ARG A 190 1.50 5.43 15.95
CA ARG A 190 2.77 5.82 16.56
C ARG A 190 3.92 4.89 16.18
N ILE A 191 3.65 3.58 16.20
CA ILE A 191 4.64 2.59 15.81
C ILE A 191 4.94 2.71 14.32
N ALA A 192 3.93 2.89 13.46
CA ALA A 192 4.11 3.02 12.02
C ALA A 192 4.99 4.23 11.68
N VAL A 193 4.71 5.41 12.26
CA VAL A 193 5.55 6.61 12.07
C VAL A 193 6.99 6.35 12.49
N ARG A 194 7.22 5.69 13.63
CA ARG A 194 8.57 5.35 14.09
C ARG A 194 9.31 4.41 13.16
N LEU A 195 8.62 3.42 12.59
CA LEU A 195 9.22 2.41 11.70
C LEU A 195 9.39 2.88 10.27
N ALA A 196 8.65 3.89 9.85
CA ALA A 196 8.67 4.38 8.48
C ALA A 196 10.09 4.79 8.04
N ASP A 197 10.51 4.30 6.87
CA ASP A 197 11.85 4.53 6.33
C ASP A 197 11.78 4.70 4.80
N PRO A 198 12.23 5.86 4.26
CA PRO A 198 12.21 6.12 2.81
C PRO A 198 13.15 5.20 2.02
N LEU A 199 14.04 4.45 2.68
CA LEU A 199 14.93 3.51 2.02
C LEU A 199 14.23 2.21 1.59
N SER A 200 13.06 1.86 2.16
CA SER A 200 12.26 0.74 1.65
C SER A 200 11.75 1.07 0.25
N GLU A 201 12.12 0.26 -0.74
CA GLU A 201 11.82 0.51 -2.16
C GLU A 201 10.49 -0.10 -2.61
N SER A 202 9.98 -1.07 -1.86
CA SER A 202 8.76 -1.79 -2.18
C SER A 202 7.89 -2.07 -0.96
N PRO A 203 6.58 -2.30 -1.14
CA PRO A 203 5.71 -2.74 -0.05
C PRO A 203 6.15 -4.07 0.60
N GLY A 204 6.86 -4.93 -0.14
CA GLY A 204 7.39 -6.19 0.39
C GLY A 204 8.56 -5.98 1.34
N GLU A 205 9.41 -5.01 1.06
CA GLU A 205 10.49 -4.61 1.97
C GLU A 205 9.90 -3.99 3.24
N SER A 206 8.93 -3.07 3.10
CA SER A 206 8.22 -2.47 4.24
C SER A 206 7.54 -3.54 5.12
N LEU A 207 6.86 -4.53 4.50
CA LEU A 207 6.26 -5.66 5.20
C LEU A 207 7.31 -6.45 5.98
N SER A 208 8.45 -6.73 5.36
CA SER A 208 9.55 -7.49 5.96
C SER A 208 10.13 -6.75 7.17
N CYS A 209 10.34 -5.44 7.09
CA CYS A 209 10.75 -4.60 8.21
C CYS A 209 9.76 -4.69 9.39
N VAL A 210 8.45 -4.61 9.11
CA VAL A 210 7.43 -4.77 10.16
C VAL A 210 7.50 -6.16 10.79
N ARG A 211 7.68 -7.22 10.02
CA ARG A 211 7.81 -8.60 10.55
C ARG A 211 9.06 -8.77 11.41
N MET A 212 10.20 -8.23 10.97
CA MET A 212 11.44 -8.22 11.73
C MET A 212 11.25 -7.50 13.07
N TRP A 213 10.65 -6.31 13.05
CA TRP A 213 10.34 -5.57 14.27
C TRP A 213 9.43 -6.36 15.23
N GLN A 214 8.35 -6.97 14.70
CA GLN A 214 7.42 -7.79 15.50
C GLN A 214 8.10 -9.00 16.13
N ALA A 215 9.07 -9.61 15.44
CA ALA A 215 9.84 -10.75 15.90
C ALA A 215 11.07 -10.35 16.75
N ARG A 216 11.27 -9.04 17.03
CA ARG A 216 12.45 -8.52 17.76
C ARG A 216 13.79 -8.87 17.07
N ILE A 217 13.79 -8.97 15.76
CA ILE A 217 15.03 -9.05 14.99
C ILE A 217 15.77 -7.72 15.12
N PRO A 218 17.10 -7.70 15.29
CA PRO A 218 17.88 -6.45 15.25
C PRO A 218 17.58 -5.65 13.98
N ARG A 219 17.52 -4.31 14.11
CA ARG A 219 17.25 -3.45 12.95
C ARG A 219 18.35 -3.61 11.91
N PRO A 220 18.02 -3.91 10.64
CA PRO A 220 18.99 -3.93 9.56
C PRO A 220 19.37 -2.51 9.12
N VAL A 221 20.49 -2.39 8.44
CA VAL A 221 20.79 -1.27 7.54
C VAL A 221 20.13 -1.58 6.23
N LEU A 222 19.30 -0.64 5.74
CA LEU A 222 18.59 -0.81 4.47
C LEU A 222 19.44 -0.32 3.31
N GLN A 223 19.30 -0.96 2.14
CA GLN A 223 19.92 -0.57 0.88
C GLN A 223 21.45 -0.42 1.00
N HIS A 224 22.09 -1.38 1.67
CA HIS A 224 23.52 -1.35 1.91
C HIS A 224 24.32 -1.67 0.65
N GLU A 225 25.33 -0.86 0.38
CA GLU A 225 26.20 -1.00 -0.79
C GLU A 225 27.49 -1.75 -0.43
N ILE A 226 27.81 -2.79 -1.21
CA ILE A 226 28.99 -3.64 -1.05
C ILE A 226 29.80 -3.61 -2.36
N TRP A 227 31.07 -3.19 -2.29
CA TRP A 227 31.96 -3.28 -3.43
C TRP A 227 32.45 -4.71 -3.62
N THR A 228 32.28 -5.24 -4.82
CA THR A 228 32.68 -6.59 -5.21
C THR A 228 33.55 -6.55 -6.47
N GLU A 229 34.14 -7.67 -6.89
CA GLU A 229 34.89 -7.75 -8.16
C GLU A 229 33.99 -7.57 -9.39
N VAL A 230 32.68 -7.83 -9.25
CA VAL A 230 31.71 -7.63 -10.34
C VAL A 230 31.05 -6.25 -10.30
N GLY A 231 31.52 -5.35 -9.41
CA GLY A 231 31.00 -4.00 -9.23
C GLY A 231 30.26 -3.80 -7.93
N LEU A 232 29.54 -2.67 -7.84
CA LEU A 232 28.75 -2.31 -6.67
C LEU A 232 27.48 -3.19 -6.59
N VAL A 233 27.31 -3.89 -5.46
CA VAL A 233 26.12 -4.67 -5.12
C VAL A 233 25.36 -3.97 -4.03
N ARG A 234 24.08 -3.71 -4.22
CA ARG A 234 23.19 -3.13 -3.21
C ARG A 234 22.23 -4.21 -2.72
N THR A 235 22.20 -4.40 -1.39
CA THR A 235 21.35 -5.41 -0.72
C THR A 235 20.24 -4.72 0.05
N ASP A 236 19.03 -5.32 0.08
CA ASP A 236 17.88 -4.70 0.75
C ASP A 236 18.10 -4.57 2.25
N TYR A 237 18.77 -5.57 2.87
CA TYR A 237 19.03 -5.61 4.30
C TYR A 237 20.44 -6.08 4.58
N PHE A 238 21.08 -5.44 5.56
CA PHE A 238 22.41 -5.78 6.03
C PHE A 238 22.50 -5.70 7.55
N TRP A 239 23.17 -6.65 8.18
CA TRP A 239 23.51 -6.60 9.60
C TRP A 239 25.02 -6.56 9.77
N PRO A 240 25.58 -5.45 10.29
CA PRO A 240 27.04 -5.35 10.51
C PRO A 240 27.50 -6.33 11.60
N GLU A 241 28.77 -6.72 11.60
CA GLU A 241 29.37 -7.67 12.56
C GLU A 241 29.17 -7.27 14.03
N THR A 242 29.03 -5.98 14.30
CA THR A 242 28.72 -5.46 15.64
C THR A 242 27.33 -5.85 16.12
N VAL A 243 26.44 -6.28 15.20
CA VAL A 243 25.06 -6.66 15.49
C VAL A 243 24.86 -8.18 15.33
N VAL A 244 25.35 -8.75 14.20
CA VAL A 244 25.23 -10.19 13.90
C VAL A 244 26.51 -10.66 13.23
N LYS A 245 27.04 -11.81 13.64
CA LYS A 245 28.22 -12.46 13.02
C LYS A 245 27.82 -13.78 12.40
N PRO A 246 28.32 -14.09 11.21
CA PRO A 246 29.04 -13.25 10.27
C PRO A 246 28.06 -12.26 9.61
N HIS A 247 28.40 -11.07 9.33
CA HIS A 247 27.61 -9.94 8.78
C HIS A 247 26.67 -10.34 7.61
N PRO A 248 25.46 -10.90 7.86
CA PRO A 248 24.59 -11.40 6.80
C PRO A 248 23.93 -10.28 6.03
N VAL A 249 23.57 -10.59 4.79
CA VAL A 249 22.73 -9.76 3.93
C VAL A 249 21.45 -10.49 3.57
N SER A 250 20.44 -9.76 3.15
CA SER A 250 19.21 -10.37 2.68
C SER A 250 18.53 -9.55 1.59
N GLU A 251 17.73 -10.22 0.79
CA GLU A 251 16.99 -9.63 -0.33
C GLU A 251 15.53 -10.07 -0.29
N PHE A 252 14.65 -9.12 -0.60
CA PHE A 252 13.24 -9.39 -0.85
C PHE A 252 13.03 -9.69 -2.33
N ASP A 253 12.68 -10.93 -2.66
CA ASP A 253 12.33 -11.32 -4.02
C ASP A 253 10.88 -10.96 -4.34
N GLY A 254 10.68 -9.83 -5.03
CA GLY A 254 9.37 -9.45 -5.53
C GLY A 254 8.89 -10.43 -6.62
N GLU A 255 7.67 -10.97 -6.48
CA GLU A 255 7.05 -11.88 -7.46
C GLU A 255 6.98 -11.29 -8.88
N ALA A 256 7.02 -9.95 -9.02
CA ALA A 256 7.03 -9.27 -10.31
C ALA A 256 8.23 -9.65 -11.19
N LYS A 257 9.34 -10.14 -10.62
CA LYS A 257 10.47 -10.68 -11.40
C LYS A 257 10.12 -12.00 -12.12
N TYR A 258 9.06 -12.68 -11.70
CA TYR A 258 8.66 -13.99 -12.23
C TYR A 258 7.38 -13.97 -13.10
N HIS A 259 6.60 -12.87 -13.09
CA HIS A 259 5.49 -12.72 -14.03
C HIS A 259 6.03 -12.37 -15.42
N ARG A 260 6.20 -13.43 -16.23
CA ARG A 260 6.74 -13.46 -17.59
C ARG A 260 6.02 -12.56 -18.59
N GLU A 261 4.92 -11.94 -18.23
CA GLU A 261 4.06 -11.19 -19.15
C GLU A 261 4.36 -9.68 -19.20
N THR A 262 5.02 -9.11 -18.17
CA THR A 262 5.26 -7.65 -18.11
C THR A 262 6.68 -7.23 -18.47
N TYR A 263 7.68 -8.12 -18.26
CA TYR A 263 9.05 -7.96 -18.73
C TYR A 263 9.46 -9.27 -19.37
N GLY A 264 9.77 -9.27 -20.66
CA GLY A 264 10.17 -10.45 -21.44
C GLY A 264 11.06 -11.40 -20.63
N ARG A 265 11.19 -12.67 -21.08
CA ARG A 265 12.00 -13.71 -20.45
C ARG A 265 13.26 -13.10 -19.86
N ALA A 266 13.51 -13.33 -18.55
CA ALA A 266 14.83 -13.03 -17.99
C ALA A 266 15.86 -13.67 -18.94
N THR A 267 16.66 -12.85 -19.59
CA THR A 267 17.67 -13.37 -20.52
C THR A 267 18.62 -14.27 -19.73
N GLU A 268 19.19 -15.28 -20.36
CA GLU A 268 20.22 -16.11 -19.70
C GLU A 268 21.30 -15.23 -19.06
N GLU A 269 21.60 -14.10 -19.66
CA GLU A 269 22.53 -13.09 -19.15
C GLU A 269 22.09 -12.50 -17.81
N THR A 270 20.80 -12.19 -17.63
CA THR A 270 20.28 -11.66 -16.35
C THR A 270 20.40 -12.70 -15.22
N VAL A 271 20.08 -13.97 -15.52
CA VAL A 271 20.20 -15.08 -14.55
C VAL A 271 21.67 -15.33 -14.19
N LEU A 272 22.55 -15.28 -15.18
CA LEU A 272 24.00 -15.45 -14.98
C LEU A 272 24.60 -14.30 -14.17
N ALA A 273 24.16 -13.05 -14.44
CA ALA A 273 24.60 -11.89 -13.66
C ALA A 273 24.18 -11.98 -12.20
N GLU A 274 22.93 -12.40 -11.94
CA GLU A 274 22.43 -12.60 -10.57
C GLU A 274 23.22 -13.70 -9.82
N ARG A 275 23.50 -14.82 -10.48
CA ARG A 275 24.32 -15.89 -9.88
C ARG A 275 25.76 -15.45 -9.62
N ARG A 276 26.35 -14.60 -10.48
CA ARG A 276 27.69 -14.05 -10.25
C ARG A 276 27.71 -13.13 -9.04
N ARG A 277 26.71 -12.25 -8.93
CA ARG A 277 26.53 -11.34 -7.81
C ARG A 277 26.39 -12.09 -6.48
N GLU A 278 25.58 -13.13 -6.43
CA GLU A 278 25.40 -13.97 -5.25
C GLU A 278 26.70 -14.69 -4.85
N ARG A 279 27.40 -15.27 -5.84
CA ARG A 279 28.68 -15.93 -5.60
C ARG A 279 29.75 -14.99 -5.02
N GLU A 280 29.78 -13.73 -5.47
CA GLU A 280 30.68 -12.73 -4.95
C GLU A 280 30.38 -12.37 -3.49
N LEU A 281 29.10 -12.23 -3.13
CA LEU A 281 28.71 -12.02 -1.73
C LEU A 281 29.17 -13.17 -0.84
N TRP A 282 28.97 -14.41 -1.29
CA TRP A 282 29.47 -15.61 -0.59
C TRP A 282 30.99 -15.62 -0.46
N ARG A 283 31.73 -15.29 -1.53
CA ARG A 283 33.20 -15.21 -1.52
C ARG A 283 33.73 -14.19 -0.51
N LEU A 284 33.01 -13.09 -0.36
CA LEU A 284 33.32 -12.01 0.61
C LEU A 284 32.85 -12.35 2.04
N GLY A 285 32.28 -13.54 2.26
CA GLY A 285 31.84 -13.99 3.58
C GLY A 285 30.49 -13.48 4.04
N TYR A 286 29.64 -12.96 3.12
CA TYR A 286 28.28 -12.55 3.41
C TYR A 286 27.31 -13.71 3.23
N PRO A 287 26.74 -14.31 4.31
CA PRO A 287 25.62 -15.22 4.17
C PRO A 287 24.40 -14.47 3.62
N VAL A 288 23.73 -15.06 2.64
CA VAL A 288 22.59 -14.44 1.95
C VAL A 288 21.30 -15.17 2.32
N ALA A 289 20.30 -14.46 2.81
CA ALA A 289 18.94 -14.96 2.95
C ALA A 289 18.02 -14.30 1.94
N ARG A 290 17.02 -15.03 1.43
CA ARG A 290 16.02 -14.50 0.49
C ARG A 290 14.64 -15.00 0.86
N TRP A 291 13.64 -14.15 0.61
CA TRP A 291 12.24 -14.52 0.81
C TRP A 291 11.32 -13.75 -0.14
N THR A 292 10.17 -14.33 -0.35
CA THR A 292 9.11 -13.78 -1.19
C THR A 292 8.06 -13.05 -0.37
N TRP A 293 7.10 -12.41 -1.05
CA TRP A 293 5.91 -11.85 -0.42
C TRP A 293 5.16 -12.88 0.42
N ALA A 294 4.98 -14.09 -0.10
CA ALA A 294 4.26 -15.16 0.59
C ALA A 294 4.92 -15.56 1.91
N ASP A 295 6.26 -15.62 1.94
CA ASP A 295 7.05 -15.97 3.12
C ASP A 295 6.94 -14.91 4.23
N ALA A 296 6.89 -13.63 3.85
CA ALA A 296 6.73 -12.51 4.78
C ALA A 296 5.27 -12.28 5.20
N TRP A 297 4.30 -12.56 4.31
CA TRP A 297 2.89 -12.29 4.55
C TRP A 297 2.21 -13.35 5.40
N TYR A 298 2.31 -14.63 5.00
CA TYR A 298 1.61 -15.71 5.68
C TYR A 298 2.32 -16.16 6.97
N GLY A 299 1.55 -16.69 7.91
CA GLY A 299 2.09 -17.18 9.18
C GLY A 299 2.86 -16.13 9.99
N LYS A 300 2.54 -14.84 9.80
CA LYS A 300 3.26 -13.70 10.42
C LYS A 300 4.75 -13.65 10.05
N GLY A 301 5.12 -14.14 8.88
CA GLY A 301 6.49 -14.14 8.39
C GLY A 301 7.34 -15.32 8.90
N ALA A 302 6.74 -16.42 9.35
CA ALA A 302 7.48 -17.53 9.93
C ALA A 302 8.56 -18.11 9.00
N ARG A 303 8.26 -18.21 7.68
CA ARG A 303 9.25 -18.68 6.70
C ARG A 303 10.39 -17.68 6.52
N MET A 304 10.09 -16.41 6.32
CA MET A 304 11.10 -15.34 6.27
C MET A 304 12.01 -15.36 7.51
N LEU A 305 11.43 -15.53 8.71
CA LEU A 305 12.20 -15.58 9.96
C LEU A 305 13.06 -16.84 10.04
N ALA A 306 12.65 -17.95 9.46
CA ALA A 306 13.46 -19.17 9.35
C ALA A 306 14.68 -18.96 8.44
N GLU A 307 14.50 -18.30 7.28
CA GLU A 307 15.61 -17.93 6.39
C GLU A 307 16.61 -16.99 7.10
N LEU A 308 16.13 -15.99 7.83
CA LEU A 308 16.98 -15.12 8.63
C LEU A 308 17.74 -15.90 9.70
N ALA A 309 17.09 -16.83 10.39
CA ALA A 309 17.74 -17.66 11.42
C ALA A 309 18.82 -18.57 10.84
N ALA A 310 18.68 -19.06 9.60
CA ALA A 310 19.67 -19.88 8.91
C ALA A 310 20.98 -19.14 8.65
N VAL A 311 20.93 -17.82 8.45
CA VAL A 311 22.10 -16.95 8.29
C VAL A 311 22.55 -16.29 9.60
N GLY A 312 22.03 -16.73 10.74
CA GLY A 312 22.44 -16.26 12.07
C GLY A 312 21.65 -15.06 12.62
N VAL A 313 20.72 -14.48 11.86
CA VAL A 313 19.89 -13.36 12.31
C VAL A 313 18.73 -13.86 13.17
N ARG A 314 18.80 -13.61 14.47
CA ARG A 314 17.85 -14.12 15.46
C ARG A 314 17.28 -13.00 16.34
N PRO A 315 16.13 -13.23 16.99
CA PRO A 315 15.59 -12.27 17.95
C PRO A 315 16.61 -11.88 19.01
N GLY A 316 16.70 -10.60 19.32
CA GLY A 316 17.66 -10.05 20.28
C GLY A 316 17.18 -8.74 20.90
N ALA A 317 18.07 -8.08 21.67
CA ALA A 317 17.78 -6.82 22.36
C ALA A 317 17.88 -5.58 21.45
N GLY A 318 17.94 -5.75 20.14
CA GLY A 318 18.06 -4.62 19.18
C GLY A 318 16.90 -3.64 19.30
N ARG A 319 17.19 -2.34 19.28
CA ARG A 319 16.20 -1.25 19.25
C ARG A 319 15.94 -0.81 17.82
N TRP A 320 14.66 -0.64 17.49
CA TRP A 320 14.18 -0.04 16.24
C TRP A 320 13.88 1.43 16.44
#